data_7143124ef640c432a2307301f9822889
#
_entry.id   7143124ef640c432a2307301f9822889
#
_cell.length_a   1.000
_cell.length_b   1.000
_cell.length_c   1.000
_cell.angle_alpha   90.00
_cell.angle_beta   90.00
_cell.angle_gamma   90.00
#
_symmetry.space_group_name_H-M   'P 1'
#
loop_
_entity.id
_entity.type
_entity.pdbx_description
1 polymer ?
#
loop_
_entity_poly.entity_id
_entity_poly.type
_entity_poly.pdbx_seq_one_letter_code
_entity_poly.pdbx_strand_id
1 'polypeptide(L)'
;IQLKESLKLKLYETHKLITDIHNQYKDIYSKEEIKNIIKTVIKDIRFNNGRGYFFVYDKAGKNIIHSLLPELEGKNLINHQDITDNFVLKERLALLKDNDEAYQEWYWRKSKTDSMEYKKIGFLKNIYELDWLIGTGEYVDDFEADIQEKVLKQINKLRFGSSGYYFILDVNNIYLTTHRASAIGKNVFKENNLNNTETVIKNMWDKAKNGGGFIEYVQKTNPIINKPREKNSYVRLIPKWNWLLGTGFYKDDIRTQIEKEEEILIKRYEENLKSFFIVSIISTLILAGLSFYISIIIEQKFKNYKKSIQLYVEENQKQYELLSQKSKLAAMGEMLENIAHQWRQPLSLVSVAASGIKINKELNILSDKFLMEALDCIENGTKHLNETIEDFRDF
;
A
#
# COMPACT_ATOMS: atom_id res chain seq x y z
N ILE A 1 2.45 2.32 -10.00
CA ILE A 1 1.26 1.63 -9.47
C ILE A 1 0.86 2.27 -8.13
N GLN A 2 1.73 2.29 -7.13
CA GLN A 2 1.41 2.77 -5.77
C GLN A 2 0.86 4.22 -5.72
N LEU A 3 1.42 5.14 -6.52
CA LEU A 3 0.92 6.52 -6.62
C LEU A 3 -0.52 6.55 -7.16
N LYS A 4 -0.78 5.83 -8.24
CA LYS A 4 -2.11 5.76 -8.87
C LYS A 4 -3.17 5.26 -7.89
N GLU A 5 -2.89 4.17 -7.18
CA GLU A 5 -3.80 3.61 -6.17
C GLU A 5 -4.06 4.59 -5.01
N SER A 6 -3.01 5.28 -4.55
CA SER A 6 -3.16 6.28 -3.48
C SER A 6 -4.07 7.44 -3.91
N LEU A 7 -3.89 7.97 -5.12
CA LEU A 7 -4.74 9.05 -5.66
C LEU A 7 -6.18 8.60 -5.86
N LYS A 8 -6.37 7.38 -6.36
CA LYS A 8 -7.70 6.78 -6.52
C LYS A 8 -8.41 6.70 -5.17
N LEU A 9 -7.77 6.15 -4.16
CA LEU A 9 -8.36 6.03 -2.82
C LEU A 9 -8.79 7.40 -2.27
N LYS A 10 -7.90 8.41 -2.33
CA LYS A 10 -8.20 9.77 -1.86
C LYS A 10 -9.37 10.41 -2.58
N LEU A 11 -9.45 10.21 -3.90
CA LEU A 11 -10.57 10.74 -4.67
C LEU A 11 -11.89 10.03 -4.32
N TYR A 12 -11.86 8.71 -4.12
CA TYR A 12 -13.04 7.95 -3.73
C TYR A 12 -13.59 8.37 -2.36
N GLU A 13 -12.72 8.58 -1.37
CA GLU A 13 -13.10 9.11 -0.06
C GLU A 13 -13.84 10.45 -0.20
N THR A 14 -13.29 11.36 -1.01
CA THR A 14 -13.88 12.71 -1.21
C THR A 14 -15.14 12.66 -2.09
N HIS A 15 -15.16 11.82 -3.12
CA HIS A 15 -16.34 11.63 -3.94
C HIS A 15 -17.51 11.09 -3.13
N LYS A 16 -17.25 10.12 -2.24
CA LYS A 16 -18.26 9.62 -1.31
C LYS A 16 -18.79 10.72 -0.40
N LEU A 17 -17.92 11.54 0.17
CA LEU A 17 -18.32 12.69 0.99
C LEU A 17 -19.26 13.65 0.22
N ILE A 18 -18.94 13.93 -1.05
CA ILE A 18 -19.78 14.77 -1.91
C ILE A 18 -21.17 14.15 -2.12
N THR A 19 -21.18 12.86 -2.43
CA THR A 19 -22.42 12.10 -2.66
C THR A 19 -23.27 12.05 -1.40
N ASP A 20 -22.63 11.83 -0.25
CA ASP A 20 -23.34 11.82 1.04
C ASP A 20 -23.94 13.18 1.37
N ILE A 21 -23.21 14.28 1.17
CA ILE A 21 -23.73 15.65 1.34
C ILE A 21 -24.90 15.88 0.39
N HIS A 22 -24.74 15.57 -0.90
CA HIS A 22 -25.81 15.73 -1.88
C HIS A 22 -27.08 14.97 -1.47
N ASN A 23 -26.93 13.69 -1.11
CA ASN A 23 -28.08 12.85 -0.74
C ASN A 23 -28.78 13.31 0.54
N GLN A 24 -28.02 13.83 1.50
CA GLN A 24 -28.56 14.35 2.76
C GLN A 24 -29.38 15.63 2.56
N TYR A 25 -28.98 16.49 1.61
CA TYR A 25 -29.50 17.83 1.50
C TYR A 25 -30.37 18.10 0.25
N LYS A 26 -30.45 17.16 -0.71
CA LYS A 26 -31.14 17.33 -1.99
C LYS A 26 -32.64 17.65 -1.88
N ASP A 27 -33.28 17.23 -0.79
CA ASP A 27 -34.69 17.45 -0.54
C ASP A 27 -34.94 18.68 0.35
N ILE A 28 -33.88 19.34 0.84
CA ILE A 28 -33.93 20.48 1.77
C ILE A 28 -33.44 21.76 1.10
N TYR A 29 -32.40 21.70 0.29
CA TYR A 29 -31.72 22.83 -0.33
C TYR A 29 -31.76 22.75 -1.86
N SER A 30 -31.70 23.90 -2.51
CA SER A 30 -31.51 23.94 -3.96
C SER A 30 -30.17 23.37 -4.41
N LYS A 31 -30.06 22.94 -5.67
CA LYS A 31 -28.82 22.40 -6.25
C LYS A 31 -27.65 23.38 -6.08
N GLU A 32 -27.90 24.70 -6.19
CA GLU A 32 -26.84 25.72 -6.04
C GLU A 32 -26.40 25.89 -4.58
N GLU A 33 -27.31 25.81 -3.63
CA GLU A 33 -26.93 25.83 -2.20
C GLU A 33 -26.08 24.59 -1.82
N ILE A 34 -26.46 23.41 -2.31
CA ILE A 34 -25.69 22.18 -2.10
C ILE A 34 -24.30 22.31 -2.72
N LYS A 35 -24.18 22.85 -3.94
CA LYS A 35 -22.88 23.11 -4.58
C LYS A 35 -22.01 24.04 -3.74
N ASN A 36 -22.57 25.05 -3.12
CA ASN A 36 -21.86 25.98 -2.24
C ASN A 36 -21.39 25.30 -0.94
N ILE A 37 -22.23 24.45 -0.34
CA ILE A 37 -21.85 23.63 0.83
C ILE A 37 -20.68 22.74 0.47
N ILE A 38 -20.77 21.98 -0.63
CA ILE A 38 -19.73 21.09 -1.11
C ILE A 38 -18.42 21.86 -1.39
N LYS A 39 -18.53 23.01 -2.06
CA LYS A 39 -17.38 23.89 -2.32
C LYS A 39 -16.67 24.28 -1.02
N THR A 40 -17.42 24.66 0.00
CA THR A 40 -16.86 25.08 1.31
C THR A 40 -16.14 23.92 1.99
N VAL A 41 -16.72 22.72 1.94
CA VAL A 41 -16.14 21.52 2.60
C VAL A 41 -14.88 21.04 1.91
N ILE A 42 -14.84 21.02 0.57
CA ILE A 42 -13.72 20.41 -0.18
C ILE A 42 -12.54 21.34 -0.33
N LYS A 43 -12.78 22.62 -0.44
CA LYS A 43 -11.76 23.62 -0.80
C LYS A 43 -10.53 23.59 0.13
N ASP A 44 -10.70 23.24 1.41
CA ASP A 44 -9.63 23.24 2.40
C ASP A 44 -9.03 21.85 2.68
N ILE A 45 -9.54 20.81 2.01
CA ILE A 45 -8.98 19.46 2.16
C ILE A 45 -7.57 19.42 1.58
N ARG A 46 -6.62 19.00 2.38
CA ARG A 46 -5.21 18.79 2.00
C ARG A 46 -4.73 17.43 2.47
N PHE A 47 -3.80 16.86 1.72
CA PHE A 47 -3.12 15.62 2.06
C PHE A 47 -1.66 15.67 1.57
N ASN A 48 -0.85 14.65 1.79
CA ASN A 48 0.56 14.59 1.43
C ASN A 48 1.34 15.86 1.84
N ASN A 49 1.34 16.17 3.14
CA ASN A 49 2.01 17.35 3.71
C ASN A 49 1.56 18.69 3.07
N GLY A 50 0.28 18.77 2.69
CA GLY A 50 -0.32 19.99 2.13
C GLY A 50 -0.20 20.13 0.61
N ARG A 51 0.54 19.27 -0.08
CA ARG A 51 0.70 19.31 -1.56
C ARG A 51 -0.53 18.79 -2.30
N GLY A 52 -1.17 17.75 -1.76
CA GLY A 52 -2.36 17.17 -2.34
C GLY A 52 -3.59 18.03 -2.12
N TYR A 53 -4.38 18.23 -3.16
CA TYR A 53 -5.62 19.00 -3.16
C TYR A 53 -6.60 18.49 -4.21
N PHE A 54 -7.84 18.92 -4.10
CA PHE A 54 -8.86 18.63 -5.09
C PHE A 54 -9.15 19.84 -5.98
N PHE A 55 -9.50 19.56 -7.21
CA PHE A 55 -10.00 20.54 -8.15
C PHE A 55 -11.32 20.04 -8.78
N VAL A 56 -12.22 20.95 -9.06
CA VAL A 56 -13.54 20.65 -9.61
C VAL A 56 -13.80 21.56 -10.82
N TYR A 57 -14.35 20.98 -11.88
CA TYR A 57 -14.78 21.70 -13.06
C TYR A 57 -16.22 21.30 -13.40
N ASP A 58 -16.94 22.20 -14.06
CA ASP A 58 -18.17 21.84 -14.74
C ASP A 58 -17.89 21.25 -16.13
N LYS A 59 -18.93 20.75 -16.77
CA LYS A 59 -18.85 20.16 -18.10
C LYS A 59 -18.59 21.18 -19.22
N ALA A 60 -18.76 22.47 -18.96
CA ALA A 60 -18.45 23.56 -19.88
C ALA A 60 -17.00 24.05 -19.78
N GLY A 61 -16.22 23.51 -18.84
CA GLY A 61 -14.82 23.85 -18.65
C GLY A 61 -14.55 24.98 -17.66
N LYS A 62 -15.55 25.41 -16.91
CA LYS A 62 -15.38 26.41 -15.86
C LYS A 62 -14.81 25.74 -14.60
N ASN A 63 -13.75 26.32 -14.05
CA ASN A 63 -13.20 25.89 -12.77
C ASN A 63 -14.15 26.30 -11.62
N ILE A 64 -14.57 25.34 -10.83
CA ILE A 64 -15.47 25.54 -9.69
C ILE A 64 -14.68 25.62 -8.38
N ILE A 65 -13.71 24.75 -8.22
CA ILE A 65 -12.83 24.68 -7.04
C ILE A 65 -11.41 24.45 -7.52
N HIS A 66 -10.48 25.27 -7.05
CA HIS A 66 -9.03 25.03 -7.20
C HIS A 66 -8.30 25.43 -5.94
N SER A 67 -8.18 24.54 -5.03
CA SER A 67 -7.67 24.80 -3.68
C SER A 67 -6.23 25.38 -3.64
N LEU A 68 -5.39 25.12 -4.65
CA LEU A 68 -4.05 25.67 -4.74
C LEU A 68 -4.00 27.05 -5.42
N LEU A 69 -4.84 27.25 -6.43
CA LEU A 69 -4.89 28.46 -7.26
C LEU A 69 -6.31 29.01 -7.30
N PRO A 70 -6.81 29.60 -6.19
CA PRO A 70 -8.19 30.12 -6.11
C PRO A 70 -8.52 31.18 -7.16
N GLU A 71 -7.51 31.87 -7.71
CA GLU A 71 -7.68 32.82 -8.80
C GLU A 71 -8.13 32.21 -10.13
N LEU A 72 -8.11 30.90 -10.25
CA LEU A 72 -8.67 30.16 -11.40
C LEU A 72 -10.15 29.89 -11.25
N GLU A 73 -10.69 29.95 -10.04
CA GLU A 73 -12.11 29.72 -9.82
C GLU A 73 -12.99 30.71 -10.58
N GLY A 74 -14.01 30.20 -11.23
CA GLY A 74 -14.90 30.95 -12.09
C GLY A 74 -14.40 31.13 -13.53
N LYS A 75 -13.12 30.87 -13.82
CA LYS A 75 -12.57 31.00 -15.18
C LYS A 75 -12.83 29.73 -15.99
N ASN A 76 -13.06 29.92 -17.28
CA ASN A 76 -13.12 28.82 -18.24
C ASN A 76 -11.71 28.48 -18.72
N LEU A 77 -11.27 27.26 -18.47
CA LEU A 77 -9.90 26.79 -18.79
C LEU A 77 -9.89 25.80 -19.96
N ILE A 78 -10.98 25.73 -20.74
CA ILE A 78 -11.10 24.76 -21.84
C ILE A 78 -9.98 24.89 -22.88
N ASN A 79 -9.48 26.10 -23.11
CA ASN A 79 -8.41 26.39 -24.06
C ASN A 79 -7.04 26.57 -23.40
N HIS A 80 -6.92 26.27 -22.11
CA HIS A 80 -5.63 26.30 -21.43
C HIS A 80 -4.74 25.15 -21.91
N GLN A 81 -3.53 25.47 -22.33
CA GLN A 81 -2.50 24.50 -22.71
C GLN A 81 -1.42 24.46 -21.64
N ASP A 82 -0.88 23.28 -21.41
CA ASP A 82 0.33 23.09 -20.61
C ASP A 82 1.60 23.30 -21.46
N ILE A 83 2.78 23.18 -20.83
CA ILE A 83 4.09 23.38 -21.47
C ILE A 83 4.33 22.46 -22.69
N THR A 84 3.53 21.40 -22.86
CA THR A 84 3.59 20.47 -23.99
C THR A 84 2.54 20.74 -25.06
N ASP A 85 1.92 21.92 -25.03
CA ASP A 85 0.82 22.34 -25.91
C ASP A 85 -0.43 21.47 -25.81
N ASN A 86 -0.57 20.69 -24.73
CA ASN A 86 -1.73 19.85 -24.52
C ASN A 86 -2.88 20.62 -23.88
N PHE A 87 -4.09 20.52 -24.45
CA PHE A 87 -5.31 21.09 -23.89
C PHE A 87 -5.82 20.26 -22.71
N VAL A 88 -5.24 20.50 -21.55
CA VAL A 88 -5.43 19.68 -20.35
C VAL A 88 -6.92 19.39 -20.04
N LEU A 89 -7.78 20.40 -20.13
CA LEU A 89 -9.18 20.23 -19.78
C LEU A 89 -10.00 19.60 -20.92
N LYS A 90 -9.68 19.85 -22.18
CA LYS A 90 -10.32 19.14 -23.30
C LYS A 90 -10.06 17.64 -23.24
N GLU A 91 -8.81 17.26 -22.98
CA GLU A 91 -8.44 15.86 -22.82
C GLU A 91 -9.18 15.23 -21.63
N ARG A 92 -9.23 15.93 -20.49
CA ARG A 92 -9.95 15.51 -19.28
C ARG A 92 -11.42 15.23 -19.53
N LEU A 93 -12.08 16.14 -20.22
CA LEU A 93 -13.49 15.99 -20.58
C LEU A 93 -13.69 14.84 -21.58
N ALA A 94 -12.76 14.66 -22.52
CA ALA A 94 -12.79 13.54 -23.47
C ALA A 94 -12.63 12.19 -22.75
N LEU A 95 -11.67 12.07 -21.81
CA LEU A 95 -11.47 10.87 -21.02
C LEU A 95 -12.70 10.48 -20.19
N LEU A 96 -13.43 11.48 -19.68
CA LEU A 96 -14.61 11.27 -18.83
C LEU A 96 -15.93 11.28 -19.61
N LYS A 97 -15.93 11.40 -20.93
CA LYS A 97 -17.13 11.35 -21.74
C LYS A 97 -17.79 9.98 -21.73
N ASP A 98 -16.94 8.95 -21.92
CA ASP A 98 -17.37 7.56 -22.06
C ASP A 98 -16.97 6.71 -20.83
N ASN A 99 -16.25 7.31 -19.87
CA ASN A 99 -15.80 6.66 -18.65
C ASN A 99 -16.25 7.45 -17.43
N ASP A 100 -16.60 6.76 -16.35
CA ASP A 100 -16.92 7.39 -15.05
C ASP A 100 -15.68 7.96 -14.38
N GLU A 101 -14.52 7.37 -14.63
CA GLU A 101 -13.24 7.71 -14.02
C GLU A 101 -12.07 7.49 -14.97
N ALA A 102 -10.99 8.24 -14.79
CA ALA A 102 -9.79 8.11 -15.61
C ALA A 102 -8.54 8.60 -14.90
N TYR A 103 -7.39 8.09 -15.32
CA TYR A 103 -6.09 8.70 -15.02
C TYR A 103 -5.71 9.65 -16.14
N GLN A 104 -5.08 10.77 -15.76
CA GLN A 104 -4.52 11.75 -16.71
C GLN A 104 -3.13 12.16 -16.25
N GLU A 105 -2.24 12.43 -17.20
CA GLU A 105 -0.93 13.04 -16.97
C GLU A 105 -0.91 14.39 -17.68
N TRP A 106 -0.43 15.42 -16.98
CA TRP A 106 -0.31 16.78 -17.54
C TRP A 106 0.79 17.53 -16.82
N TYR A 107 1.12 18.74 -17.29
CA TYR A 107 2.02 19.64 -16.61
C TYR A 107 1.24 20.75 -15.92
N TRP A 108 1.69 21.14 -14.71
CA TRP A 108 1.01 22.16 -13.89
C TRP A 108 1.98 22.83 -12.92
N ARG A 109 1.67 24.09 -12.53
CA ARG A 109 2.43 24.86 -11.53
C ARG A 109 2.24 24.29 -10.14
N LYS A 110 3.32 24.32 -9.33
CA LYS A 110 3.28 23.90 -7.92
C LYS A 110 2.77 24.97 -6.97
N SER A 111 2.85 26.25 -7.37
CA SER A 111 2.36 27.38 -6.59
C SER A 111 1.94 28.53 -7.50
N LYS A 112 1.34 29.56 -6.91
CA LYS A 112 0.93 30.80 -7.61
C LYS A 112 2.13 31.58 -8.17
N THR A 113 3.25 31.57 -7.45
CA THR A 113 4.49 32.30 -7.79
C THR A 113 5.44 31.50 -8.68
N ASP A 114 5.15 30.24 -8.91
CA ASP A 114 5.97 29.39 -9.74
C ASP A 114 5.64 29.63 -11.22
N SER A 115 6.66 29.97 -12.00
CA SER A 115 6.56 30.14 -13.45
C SER A 115 6.77 28.83 -14.23
N MET A 116 7.27 27.80 -13.56
CA MET A 116 7.51 26.49 -14.15
C MET A 116 6.33 25.56 -13.96
N GLU A 117 6.14 24.68 -14.92
CA GLU A 117 5.17 23.59 -14.84
C GLU A 117 5.90 22.27 -14.67
N TYR A 118 5.36 21.41 -13.81
CA TYR A 118 5.91 20.11 -13.45
C TYR A 118 4.96 19.01 -13.85
N LYS A 119 5.51 17.87 -14.21
CA LYS A 119 4.71 16.71 -14.58
C LYS A 119 3.87 16.24 -13.39
N LYS A 120 2.55 16.18 -13.61
CA LYS A 120 1.56 15.76 -12.64
C LYS A 120 0.81 14.54 -13.16
N ILE A 121 0.57 13.59 -12.29
CA ILE A 121 -0.34 12.48 -12.54
C ILE A 121 -1.54 12.61 -11.64
N GLY A 122 -2.73 12.44 -12.19
CA GLY A 122 -3.95 12.55 -11.41
C GLY A 122 -4.97 11.49 -11.74
N PHE A 123 -5.96 11.45 -10.89
CA PHE A 123 -7.14 10.64 -11.02
C PHE A 123 -8.38 11.52 -11.03
N LEU A 124 -9.32 11.23 -11.89
CA LEU A 124 -10.49 12.02 -12.23
C LEU A 124 -11.74 11.17 -12.10
N LYS A 125 -12.84 11.78 -11.67
CA LYS A 125 -14.13 11.10 -11.59
C LYS A 125 -15.28 12.06 -11.85
N ASN A 126 -16.35 11.57 -12.48
CA ASN A 126 -17.57 12.31 -12.70
C ASN A 126 -18.40 12.43 -11.41
N ILE A 127 -19.10 13.55 -11.25
CA ILE A 127 -20.14 13.77 -10.23
C ILE A 127 -21.40 14.15 -11.00
N TYR A 128 -22.17 13.15 -11.38
CA TYR A 128 -23.30 13.30 -12.29
C TYR A 128 -24.41 14.18 -11.71
N GLU A 129 -24.68 14.05 -10.40
CA GLU A 129 -25.75 14.79 -9.72
C GLU A 129 -25.55 16.31 -9.76
N LEU A 130 -24.31 16.74 -9.87
CA LEU A 130 -23.94 18.16 -9.87
C LEU A 130 -23.52 18.68 -11.25
N ASP A 131 -23.42 17.83 -12.27
CA ASP A 131 -22.81 18.11 -13.57
C ASP A 131 -21.34 18.56 -13.46
N TRP A 132 -20.63 17.98 -12.50
CA TRP A 132 -19.24 18.26 -12.20
C TRP A 132 -18.33 17.09 -12.52
N LEU A 133 -17.06 17.39 -12.64
CA LEU A 133 -15.98 16.43 -12.50
C LEU A 133 -15.07 16.87 -11.37
N ILE A 134 -14.60 15.93 -10.61
CA ILE A 134 -13.59 16.13 -9.57
C ILE A 134 -12.31 15.41 -9.94
N GLY A 135 -11.19 15.99 -9.56
CA GLY A 135 -9.90 15.37 -9.70
C GLY A 135 -8.94 15.73 -8.58
N THR A 136 -7.95 14.91 -8.46
CA THR A 136 -6.77 15.16 -7.61
C THR A 136 -5.53 14.69 -8.34
N GLY A 137 -4.35 15.09 -7.87
CA GLY A 137 -3.11 14.63 -8.46
C GLY A 137 -1.90 14.98 -7.63
N GLU A 138 -0.80 14.29 -7.91
CA GLU A 138 0.49 14.49 -7.27
C GLU A 138 1.55 14.78 -8.33
N TYR A 139 2.52 15.59 -8.01
CA TYR A 139 3.67 15.81 -8.86
C TYR A 139 4.61 14.62 -8.79
N VAL A 140 5.05 14.18 -9.96
CA VAL A 140 5.86 12.96 -10.08
C VAL A 140 7.21 13.11 -9.36
N ASP A 141 7.82 14.28 -9.49
CA ASP A 141 9.09 14.61 -8.85
C ASP A 141 8.98 14.71 -7.32
N ASP A 142 7.89 15.29 -6.79
CA ASP A 142 7.65 15.36 -5.35
C ASP A 142 7.41 13.98 -4.75
N PHE A 143 6.61 13.15 -5.42
CA PHE A 143 6.39 11.78 -5.00
C PHE A 143 7.68 10.96 -5.03
N GLU A 144 8.51 11.15 -6.06
CA GLU A 144 9.80 10.50 -6.15
C GLU A 144 10.75 10.95 -5.04
N ALA A 145 10.78 12.24 -4.72
CA ALA A 145 11.56 12.79 -3.60
C ALA A 145 11.12 12.20 -2.25
N ASP A 146 9.82 12.05 -2.01
CA ASP A 146 9.29 11.39 -0.80
C ASP A 146 9.74 9.92 -0.70
N ILE A 147 9.75 9.20 -1.82
CA ILE A 147 10.25 7.82 -1.86
C ILE A 147 11.73 7.79 -1.57
N GLN A 148 12.51 8.67 -2.20
CA GLN A 148 13.95 8.79 -1.96
C GLN A 148 14.24 9.07 -0.48
N GLU A 149 13.55 10.01 0.12
CA GLU A 149 13.71 10.34 1.55
C GLU A 149 13.40 9.15 2.45
N LYS A 150 12.28 8.44 2.18
CA LYS A 150 11.91 7.24 2.93
C LYS A 150 12.97 6.14 2.79
N VAL A 151 13.46 5.90 1.58
CA VAL A 151 14.51 4.90 1.29
C VAL A 151 15.80 5.27 2.03
N LEU A 152 16.23 6.52 1.95
CA LEU A 152 17.43 7.00 2.65
C LEU A 152 17.31 6.85 4.16
N LYS A 153 16.16 7.22 4.74
CA LYS A 153 15.88 7.05 6.17
C LYS A 153 15.92 5.57 6.61
N GLN A 154 15.40 4.67 5.79
CA GLN A 154 15.46 3.23 6.09
C GLN A 154 16.88 2.69 5.97
N ILE A 155 17.58 2.98 4.88
CA ILE A 155 18.96 2.52 4.66
C ILE A 155 19.88 3.08 5.75
N ASN A 156 19.68 4.32 6.17
CA ASN A 156 20.51 4.92 7.23
C ASN A 156 20.41 4.22 8.58
N LYS A 157 19.31 3.49 8.83
CA LYS A 157 19.11 2.70 10.05
C LYS A 157 19.73 1.31 9.98
N LEU A 158 19.99 0.82 8.79
CA LEU A 158 20.51 -0.54 8.62
C LEU A 158 21.96 -0.62 9.12
N ARG A 159 22.22 -1.63 9.94
CA ARG A 159 23.54 -2.00 10.45
C ARG A 159 23.69 -3.50 10.36
N PHE A 160 24.90 -3.97 10.25
CA PHE A 160 25.22 -5.39 10.27
C PHE A 160 26.60 -5.62 10.91
N GLY A 161 26.78 -6.78 11.52
CA GLY A 161 27.96 -7.06 12.31
C GLY A 161 28.19 -6.02 13.40
N SER A 162 29.44 -5.83 13.81
CA SER A 162 29.82 -4.88 14.87
C SER A 162 29.94 -3.42 14.38
N SER A 163 30.33 -3.22 13.11
CA SER A 163 30.64 -1.90 12.56
C SER A 163 30.17 -1.68 11.13
N GLY A 164 29.45 -2.65 10.55
CA GLY A 164 28.96 -2.58 9.18
C GLY A 164 27.83 -1.57 9.01
N TYR A 165 27.88 -0.80 7.93
CA TYR A 165 26.89 0.21 7.60
C TYR A 165 26.73 0.37 6.08
N TYR A 166 25.64 1.03 5.69
CA TYR A 166 25.39 1.41 4.31
C TYR A 166 25.70 2.89 4.09
N PHE A 167 26.13 3.22 2.88
CA PHE A 167 26.27 4.59 2.44
C PHE A 167 25.74 4.74 1.00
N ILE A 168 25.27 5.94 0.69
CA ILE A 168 24.82 6.30 -0.66
C ILE A 168 25.50 7.62 -1.05
N LEU A 169 26.04 7.63 -2.26
CA LEU A 169 26.53 8.84 -2.92
C LEU A 169 25.63 9.16 -4.12
N ASP A 170 25.38 10.44 -4.34
CA ASP A 170 24.82 10.93 -5.59
C ASP A 170 25.88 11.07 -6.69
N VAL A 171 25.46 11.49 -7.88
CA VAL A 171 26.35 11.71 -9.04
C VAL A 171 27.42 12.79 -8.80
N ASN A 172 27.16 13.70 -7.88
CA ASN A 172 28.09 14.76 -7.46
C ASN A 172 29.00 14.33 -6.31
N ASN A 173 28.97 13.04 -5.95
CA ASN A 173 29.72 12.47 -4.83
C ASN A 173 29.36 13.08 -3.48
N ILE A 174 28.11 13.49 -3.30
CA ILE A 174 27.56 13.94 -2.03
C ILE A 174 27.00 12.75 -1.27
N TYR A 175 27.31 12.63 0.02
CA TYR A 175 26.72 11.63 0.89
C TYR A 175 25.23 11.92 1.09
N LEU A 176 24.37 11.08 0.54
CA LEU A 176 22.93 11.09 0.83
C LEU A 176 22.61 10.35 2.13
N THR A 177 23.38 9.31 2.42
CA THR A 177 23.36 8.63 3.73
C THR A 177 24.70 7.98 4.03
N THR A 178 25.07 7.93 5.31
CA THR A 178 26.26 7.26 5.84
C THR A 178 26.11 7.13 7.36
N HIS A 179 27.00 6.33 7.99
CA HIS A 179 27.04 6.17 9.46
C HIS A 179 27.33 7.47 10.22
N ARG A 180 28.05 8.42 9.62
CA ARG A 180 28.37 9.72 10.21
C ARG A 180 27.33 10.75 9.79
N ALA A 181 26.41 11.09 10.69
CA ALA A 181 25.37 12.10 10.42
C ALA A 181 25.96 13.45 9.94
N SER A 182 27.13 13.83 10.47
CA SER A 182 27.82 15.07 10.10
C SER A 182 28.39 15.11 8.68
N ALA A 183 28.50 13.95 8.00
CA ALA A 183 28.96 13.85 6.62
C ALA A 183 27.80 13.85 5.60
N ILE A 184 26.56 13.66 6.04
CA ILE A 184 25.39 13.71 5.16
C ILE A 184 25.26 15.13 4.58
N GLY A 185 25.03 15.22 3.28
CA GLY A 185 24.99 16.47 2.52
C GLY A 185 26.36 17.04 2.12
N LYS A 186 27.46 16.39 2.55
CA LYS A 186 28.81 16.83 2.20
C LYS A 186 29.40 16.00 1.07
N ASN A 187 30.27 16.64 0.29
CA ASN A 187 31.00 15.96 -0.77
C ASN A 187 32.10 15.06 -0.18
N VAL A 188 32.21 13.82 -0.66
CA VAL A 188 33.17 12.81 -0.16
C VAL A 188 34.64 13.27 -0.25
N PHE A 189 34.98 14.08 -1.25
CA PHE A 189 36.34 14.60 -1.42
C PHE A 189 36.71 15.58 -0.34
N LYS A 190 35.75 16.38 0.17
CA LYS A 190 35.98 17.33 1.26
C LYS A 190 36.14 16.63 2.62
N GLU A 191 35.53 15.47 2.80
CA GLU A 191 35.63 14.65 4.03
C GLU A 191 37.00 13.98 4.18
N ASN A 192 37.72 13.77 3.08
CA ASN A 192 39.10 13.22 3.01
C ASN A 192 39.34 12.00 3.94
N ASN A 193 38.33 11.14 4.11
CA ASN A 193 38.38 10.02 5.04
C ASN A 193 38.90 8.71 4.41
N LEU A 194 39.27 8.73 3.15
CA LEU A 194 39.79 7.57 2.41
C LEU A 194 41.24 7.83 2.04
N ASN A 195 42.02 6.74 1.98
CA ASN A 195 43.31 6.81 1.33
C ASN A 195 43.10 6.84 -0.19
N ASN A 196 43.78 7.75 -0.89
CA ASN A 196 43.58 7.95 -2.34
C ASN A 196 42.08 8.10 -2.74
N THR A 197 41.39 9.06 -2.08
CA THR A 197 39.93 9.25 -2.22
C THR A 197 39.46 9.24 -3.68
N GLU A 198 40.15 9.96 -4.59
CA GLU A 198 39.77 10.05 -5.99
C GLU A 198 39.77 8.69 -6.71
N THR A 199 40.84 7.93 -6.53
CA THR A 199 40.98 6.59 -7.13
C THR A 199 39.95 5.63 -6.58
N VAL A 200 39.72 5.66 -5.26
CA VAL A 200 38.74 4.80 -4.60
C VAL A 200 37.33 5.09 -5.10
N ILE A 201 36.93 6.36 -5.14
CA ILE A 201 35.60 6.77 -5.56
C ILE A 201 35.39 6.46 -7.07
N LYS A 202 36.38 6.74 -7.92
CA LYS A 202 36.34 6.37 -9.34
C LYS A 202 36.11 4.86 -9.50
N ASN A 203 36.91 4.04 -8.83
CA ASN A 203 36.77 2.58 -8.89
C ASN A 203 35.41 2.10 -8.35
N MET A 204 34.84 2.77 -7.34
CA MET A 204 33.50 2.49 -6.85
C MET A 204 32.43 2.70 -7.93
N TRP A 205 32.49 3.84 -8.61
CA TRP A 205 31.57 4.16 -9.69
C TRP A 205 31.74 3.21 -10.89
N ASP A 206 32.97 2.91 -11.29
CA ASP A 206 33.24 1.99 -12.40
C ASP A 206 32.70 0.58 -12.08
N LYS A 207 32.95 0.08 -10.88
CA LYS A 207 32.38 -1.19 -10.43
C LYS A 207 30.86 -1.16 -10.37
N ALA A 208 30.28 -0.09 -9.80
CA ALA A 208 28.84 0.03 -9.66
C ALA A 208 28.11 0.07 -11.01
N LYS A 209 28.66 0.77 -12.01
CA LYS A 209 28.15 0.84 -13.37
C LYS A 209 28.22 -0.48 -14.12
N ASN A 210 29.22 -1.30 -13.81
CA ASN A 210 29.46 -2.61 -14.41
C ASN A 210 28.77 -3.76 -13.65
N GLY A 211 27.64 -3.50 -12.99
CA GLY A 211 26.83 -4.52 -12.32
C GLY A 211 27.11 -4.70 -10.84
N GLY A 212 28.05 -3.96 -10.26
CA GLY A 212 28.46 -4.02 -8.87
C GLY A 212 29.69 -4.86 -8.63
N GLY A 213 30.27 -4.76 -7.44
CA GLY A 213 31.45 -5.53 -7.04
C GLY A 213 32.11 -5.02 -5.78
N PHE A 214 33.10 -5.79 -5.33
CA PHE A 214 33.89 -5.48 -4.14
C PHE A 214 35.05 -4.56 -4.46
N ILE A 215 35.34 -3.63 -3.54
CA ILE A 215 36.48 -2.74 -3.55
C ILE A 215 37.13 -2.74 -2.18
N GLU A 216 38.43 -2.89 -2.17
CA GLU A 216 39.26 -2.80 -0.98
C GLU A 216 39.95 -1.44 -0.89
N TYR A 217 39.93 -0.83 0.27
CA TYR A 217 40.54 0.48 0.52
C TYR A 217 40.80 0.67 2.02
N VAL A 218 41.62 1.65 2.34
CA VAL A 218 41.87 2.05 3.71
C VAL A 218 41.01 3.25 4.04
N GLN A 219 40.16 3.12 5.04
CA GLN A 219 39.43 4.22 5.64
C GLN A 219 40.27 4.82 6.77
N LYS A 220 40.59 6.12 6.71
CA LYS A 220 41.53 6.78 7.63
C LYS A 220 41.00 6.85 9.06
N THR A 221 39.72 7.04 9.22
CA THR A 221 39.07 7.09 10.53
C THR A 221 37.91 6.08 10.58
N ASN A 222 38.02 5.15 11.50
CA ASN A 222 36.96 4.21 11.81
C ASN A 222 35.92 4.88 12.75
N PRO A 223 34.62 4.61 12.62
CA PRO A 223 33.60 5.20 13.49
C PRO A 223 33.75 4.85 14.98
N ILE A 224 34.42 3.72 15.30
CA ILE A 224 34.53 3.20 16.67
C ILE A 224 35.86 3.58 17.30
N ILE A 225 36.98 3.30 16.62
CA ILE A 225 38.33 3.42 17.21
C ILE A 225 39.16 4.56 16.66
N ASN A 226 38.62 5.34 15.72
CA ASN A 226 39.26 6.52 15.11
C ASN A 226 40.69 6.29 14.59
N LYS A 227 40.99 5.08 14.10
CA LYS A 227 42.27 4.70 13.50
C LYS A 227 42.05 4.20 12.06
N PRO A 228 43.07 4.29 11.18
CA PRO A 228 42.98 3.73 9.84
C PRO A 228 42.74 2.22 9.89
N ARG A 229 41.84 1.72 9.04
CA ARG A 229 41.53 0.29 8.93
C ARG A 229 41.22 -0.11 7.49
N GLU A 230 41.59 -1.32 7.13
CA GLU A 230 41.22 -1.91 5.85
C GLU A 230 39.74 -2.23 5.82
N LYS A 231 39.08 -1.73 4.78
CA LYS A 231 37.67 -1.94 4.53
C LYS A 231 37.44 -2.59 3.19
N ASN A 232 36.58 -3.58 3.15
CA ASN A 232 36.06 -4.16 1.94
C ASN A 232 34.61 -3.74 1.78
N SER A 233 34.28 -3.09 0.67
CA SER A 233 32.94 -2.61 0.40
C SER A 233 32.39 -3.20 -0.89
N TYR A 234 31.16 -3.69 -0.86
CA TYR A 234 30.40 -4.01 -2.05
C TYR A 234 29.65 -2.74 -2.50
N VAL A 235 29.76 -2.42 -3.78
CA VAL A 235 29.08 -1.25 -4.36
C VAL A 235 28.19 -1.67 -5.53
N ARG A 236 27.06 -0.99 -5.68
CA ARG A 236 26.12 -1.18 -6.78
C ARG A 236 25.43 0.13 -7.15
N LEU A 237 25.15 0.31 -8.43
CA LEU A 237 24.36 1.43 -8.93
C LEU A 237 22.85 1.18 -8.68
N ILE A 238 22.14 2.21 -8.25
CA ILE A 238 20.68 2.29 -8.33
C ILE A 238 20.36 3.14 -9.58
N PRO A 239 20.09 2.52 -10.74
CA PRO A 239 20.11 3.22 -12.01
C PRO A 239 19.08 4.34 -12.10
N LYS A 240 17.88 4.11 -11.51
CA LYS A 240 16.78 5.06 -11.56
C LYS A 240 17.13 6.45 -11.00
N TRP A 241 17.95 6.47 -9.96
CA TRP A 241 18.34 7.71 -9.26
C TRP A 241 19.81 8.07 -9.49
N ASN A 242 20.54 7.27 -10.25
CA ASN A 242 21.98 7.39 -10.38
C ASN A 242 22.70 7.46 -9.03
N TRP A 243 22.26 6.64 -8.05
CA TRP A 243 22.88 6.56 -6.75
C TRP A 243 23.85 5.40 -6.69
N LEU A 244 25.03 5.67 -6.15
CA LEU A 244 25.97 4.64 -5.76
C LEU A 244 25.63 4.17 -4.35
N LEU A 245 25.06 2.98 -4.24
CA LEU A 245 24.85 2.30 -2.96
C LEU A 245 26.11 1.50 -2.63
N GLY A 246 26.66 1.70 -1.45
CA GLY A 246 27.78 0.94 -0.94
C GLY A 246 27.52 0.44 0.46
N THR A 247 28.06 -0.74 0.74
CA THR A 247 28.12 -1.32 2.09
C THR A 247 29.45 -1.98 2.29
N GLY A 248 29.89 -2.11 3.52
CA GLY A 248 31.19 -2.73 3.73
C GLY A 248 31.47 -3.06 5.18
N PHE A 249 32.47 -3.88 5.34
CA PHE A 249 32.97 -4.34 6.63
C PHE A 249 34.46 -4.08 6.71
N TYR A 250 34.96 -3.99 7.94
CA TYR A 250 36.37 -3.93 8.22
C TYR A 250 36.93 -5.35 8.35
N LYS A 251 38.05 -5.65 7.69
CA LYS A 251 38.63 -7.00 7.67
C LYS A 251 38.92 -7.52 9.07
N ASP A 252 39.39 -6.64 9.95
CA ASP A 252 39.74 -7.03 11.33
C ASP A 252 38.52 -7.46 12.14
N ASP A 253 37.37 -6.79 11.94
CA ASP A 253 36.13 -7.15 12.66
C ASP A 253 35.67 -8.56 12.29
N ILE A 254 35.74 -8.89 11.01
CA ILE A 254 35.42 -10.24 10.55
C ILE A 254 36.38 -11.28 11.09
N ARG A 255 37.69 -10.98 11.03
CA ARG A 255 38.67 -11.90 11.57
C ARG A 255 38.43 -12.16 13.06
N THR A 256 38.29 -11.10 13.86
CA THR A 256 38.02 -11.21 15.29
C THR A 256 36.69 -11.91 15.59
N GLN A 257 35.68 -11.70 14.75
CA GLN A 257 34.42 -12.39 14.92
C GLN A 257 34.49 -13.86 14.54
N ILE A 258 35.20 -14.19 13.46
CA ILE A 258 35.47 -15.58 13.08
C ILE A 258 36.25 -16.31 14.19
N GLU A 259 37.35 -15.73 14.66
CA GLU A 259 38.16 -16.30 15.74
C GLU A 259 37.34 -16.58 17.00
N LYS A 260 36.47 -15.62 17.40
CA LYS A 260 35.56 -15.80 18.55
C LYS A 260 34.51 -16.89 18.31
N GLU A 261 33.92 -16.90 17.15
CA GLU A 261 32.91 -17.92 16.81
C GLU A 261 33.57 -19.33 16.72
N GLU A 262 34.78 -19.43 16.15
CA GLU A 262 35.52 -20.65 16.13
C GLU A 262 35.86 -21.16 17.54
N GLU A 263 36.33 -20.28 18.42
CA GLU A 263 36.63 -20.63 19.83
C GLU A 263 35.36 -21.10 20.56
N ILE A 264 34.24 -20.37 20.39
CA ILE A 264 32.92 -20.72 20.98
C ILE A 264 32.43 -22.06 20.41
N LEU A 265 32.57 -22.25 19.11
CA LEU A 265 32.17 -23.50 18.45
C LEU A 265 33.00 -24.70 18.91
N ILE A 266 34.31 -24.56 18.99
CA ILE A 266 35.21 -25.60 19.48
C ILE A 266 34.85 -25.98 20.92
N LYS A 267 34.73 -24.98 21.80
CA LYS A 267 34.36 -25.23 23.19
C LYS A 267 32.96 -25.87 23.33
N ARG A 268 31.98 -25.38 22.60
CA ARG A 268 30.64 -25.96 22.58
C ARG A 268 30.61 -27.36 22.00
N TYR A 269 31.45 -27.60 20.98
CA TYR A 269 31.60 -28.93 20.40
C TYR A 269 32.19 -29.92 21.39
N GLU A 270 33.26 -29.55 22.13
CA GLU A 270 33.85 -30.37 23.18
C GLU A 270 32.86 -30.65 24.32
N GLU A 271 32.13 -29.64 24.80
CA GLU A 271 31.10 -29.79 25.83
C GLU A 271 29.95 -30.68 25.36
N ASN A 272 29.50 -30.46 24.13
CA ASN A 272 28.43 -31.26 23.53
C ASN A 272 28.86 -32.71 23.31
N LEU A 273 30.11 -32.97 22.87
CA LEU A 273 30.62 -34.33 22.75
C LEU A 273 30.61 -35.04 24.09
N LYS A 274 31.14 -34.40 25.15
CA LYS A 274 31.12 -34.98 26.49
C LYS A 274 29.72 -35.29 26.96
N SER A 275 28.83 -34.30 26.80
CA SER A 275 27.43 -34.47 27.15
C SER A 275 26.72 -35.54 26.32
N PHE A 276 27.02 -35.57 25.02
CA PHE A 276 26.47 -36.57 24.11
C PHE A 276 26.89 -38.00 24.49
N PHE A 277 28.17 -38.21 24.84
CA PHE A 277 28.65 -39.50 25.30
C PHE A 277 27.95 -39.91 26.61
N ILE A 278 27.88 -39.01 27.56
CA ILE A 278 27.23 -39.27 28.85
C ILE A 278 25.75 -39.60 28.65
N VAL A 279 25.02 -38.73 27.91
CA VAL A 279 23.59 -38.92 27.61
C VAL A 279 23.37 -40.19 26.79
N SER A 280 24.25 -40.50 25.84
CA SER A 280 24.15 -41.71 25.02
C SER A 280 24.29 -42.97 25.86
N ILE A 281 25.25 -43.00 26.78
CA ILE A 281 25.43 -44.14 27.69
C ILE A 281 24.20 -44.27 28.62
N ILE A 282 23.78 -43.18 29.25
CA ILE A 282 22.64 -43.18 30.13
C ILE A 282 21.35 -43.55 29.39
N SER A 283 21.14 -42.97 28.20
CA SER A 283 19.94 -43.27 27.41
C SER A 283 19.91 -44.72 26.92
N THR A 284 21.07 -45.27 26.56
CA THR A 284 21.18 -46.68 26.15
C THR A 284 20.81 -47.61 27.34
N LEU A 285 21.31 -47.32 28.52
CA LEU A 285 20.96 -48.07 29.74
C LEU A 285 19.49 -47.95 30.13
N ILE A 286 18.93 -46.73 30.03
CA ILE A 286 17.52 -46.47 30.28
C ILE A 286 16.63 -47.15 29.22
N LEU A 287 17.01 -47.04 27.93
CA LEU A 287 16.28 -47.68 26.84
C LEU A 287 16.29 -49.20 26.96
N ALA A 288 17.42 -49.80 27.35
CA ALA A 288 17.52 -51.23 27.61
C ALA A 288 16.62 -51.65 28.79
N GLY A 289 16.62 -50.90 29.89
CA GLY A 289 15.76 -51.14 31.03
C GLY A 289 14.28 -50.91 30.75
N LEU A 290 13.96 -49.81 30.03
CA LEU A 290 12.60 -49.48 29.58
C LEU A 290 12.08 -50.47 28.54
N SER A 291 12.92 -50.90 27.60
CA SER A 291 12.54 -51.89 26.59
C SER A 291 12.12 -53.21 27.25
N PHE A 292 12.86 -53.62 28.28
CA PHE A 292 12.50 -54.80 29.05
C PHE A 292 11.20 -54.60 29.87
N TYR A 293 11.05 -53.45 30.50
CA TYR A 293 9.83 -53.11 31.28
C TYR A 293 8.62 -52.91 30.38
N ILE A 294 8.77 -52.20 29.27
CA ILE A 294 7.71 -51.94 28.30
C ILE A 294 7.26 -53.21 27.60
N SER A 295 8.19 -54.13 27.26
CA SER A 295 7.85 -55.42 26.70
C SER A 295 6.89 -56.22 27.60
N ILE A 296 7.03 -56.07 28.92
CA ILE A 296 6.13 -56.71 29.88
C ILE A 296 4.74 -55.99 29.97
N ILE A 297 4.73 -54.68 29.85
CA ILE A 297 3.47 -53.88 30.00
C ILE A 297 2.68 -53.78 28.70
N ILE A 298 3.34 -53.67 27.54
CA ILE A 298 2.71 -53.45 26.25
C ILE A 298 1.76 -54.65 25.92
N GLU A 299 2.17 -55.86 26.20
CA GLU A 299 1.36 -57.02 25.91
C GLU A 299 0.03 -57.02 26.67
N GLN A 300 0.03 -56.51 27.90
CA GLN A 300 -1.20 -56.36 28.71
C GLN A 300 -2.05 -55.13 28.34
N LYS A 301 -1.43 -53.99 28.04
CA LYS A 301 -2.19 -52.75 27.76
C LYS A 301 -2.68 -52.61 26.32
N PHE A 302 -1.97 -53.21 25.35
CA PHE A 302 -2.30 -53.08 23.94
C PHE A 302 -3.72 -53.57 23.59
N LYS A 303 -4.12 -54.64 24.28
CA LYS A 303 -5.50 -55.19 24.12
C LYS A 303 -6.58 -54.22 24.60
N ASN A 304 -6.34 -53.51 25.68
CA ASN A 304 -7.34 -52.57 26.25
C ASN A 304 -7.35 -51.26 25.46
N TYR A 305 -6.18 -50.77 24.97
CA TYR A 305 -6.11 -49.53 24.21
C TYR A 305 -6.78 -49.64 22.85
N LYS A 306 -6.63 -50.80 22.17
CA LYS A 306 -7.29 -51.04 20.87
C LYS A 306 -8.81 -50.90 20.96
N LYS A 307 -9.41 -51.36 22.07
CA LYS A 307 -10.84 -51.27 22.30
C LYS A 307 -11.29 -49.82 22.64
N SER A 308 -10.48 -49.07 23.44
CA SER A 308 -10.77 -47.70 23.75
C SER A 308 -10.63 -46.77 22.56
N ILE A 309 -9.60 -46.93 21.72
CA ILE A 309 -9.40 -46.09 20.53
C ILE A 309 -10.54 -46.29 19.51
N GLN A 310 -11.04 -47.52 19.35
CA GLN A 310 -12.20 -47.76 18.48
C GLN A 310 -13.43 -46.98 18.97
N LEU A 311 -13.70 -46.98 20.25
CA LEU A 311 -14.82 -46.22 20.84
C LEU A 311 -14.62 -44.69 20.70
N TYR A 312 -13.41 -44.18 20.95
CA TYR A 312 -13.13 -42.74 20.79
C TYR A 312 -13.20 -42.27 19.34
N VAL A 313 -12.74 -43.09 18.38
CA VAL A 313 -12.83 -42.77 16.97
C VAL A 313 -14.28 -42.68 16.51
N GLU A 314 -15.11 -43.63 16.97
CA GLU A 314 -16.54 -43.64 16.66
C GLU A 314 -17.28 -42.45 17.26
N GLU A 315 -16.93 -42.05 18.47
CA GLU A 315 -17.52 -40.88 19.15
C GLU A 315 -17.06 -39.54 18.52
N ASN A 316 -15.78 -39.44 18.20
CA ASN A 316 -15.25 -38.25 17.51
C ASN A 316 -15.83 -38.10 16.08
N GLN A 317 -15.98 -39.18 15.35
CA GLN A 317 -16.62 -39.11 14.03
C GLN A 317 -18.06 -38.56 14.14
N LYS A 318 -18.84 -39.05 15.12
CA LYS A 318 -20.20 -38.52 15.36
C LYS A 318 -20.19 -37.02 15.75
N GLN A 319 -19.22 -36.59 16.55
CA GLN A 319 -19.10 -35.19 16.92
C GLN A 319 -18.70 -34.31 15.72
N TYR A 320 -17.77 -34.78 14.90
CA TYR A 320 -17.36 -34.07 13.66
C TYR A 320 -18.50 -33.92 12.67
N GLU A 321 -19.31 -34.96 12.50
CA GLU A 321 -20.52 -34.91 11.66
C GLU A 321 -21.52 -33.87 12.19
N LEU A 322 -21.75 -33.87 13.52
CA LEU A 322 -22.66 -32.92 14.15
C LEU A 322 -22.16 -31.46 14.07
N LEU A 323 -20.85 -31.25 14.29
CA LEU A 323 -20.24 -29.93 14.16
C LEU A 323 -20.28 -29.42 12.70
N SER A 324 -20.00 -30.30 11.77
CA SER A 324 -20.09 -29.97 10.32
C SER A 324 -21.51 -29.58 9.94
N GLN A 325 -22.52 -30.31 10.43
CA GLN A 325 -23.93 -29.94 10.20
C GLN A 325 -24.29 -28.59 10.84
N LYS A 326 -23.86 -28.34 12.09
CA LYS A 326 -24.10 -27.06 12.77
C LYS A 326 -23.41 -25.89 12.06
N SER A 327 -22.17 -26.10 11.60
CA SER A 327 -21.42 -25.08 10.84
C SER A 327 -22.10 -24.75 9.50
N LYS A 328 -22.55 -25.79 8.79
CA LYS A 328 -23.33 -25.60 7.55
C LYS A 328 -24.63 -24.86 7.79
N LEU A 329 -25.36 -25.20 8.87
CA LEU A 329 -26.61 -24.52 9.24
C LEU A 329 -26.36 -23.06 9.67
N ALA A 330 -25.27 -22.78 10.42
CA ALA A 330 -24.89 -21.43 10.81
C ALA A 330 -24.51 -20.57 9.59
N ALA A 331 -23.66 -21.09 8.70
CA ALA A 331 -23.29 -20.42 7.45
C ALA A 331 -24.53 -20.16 6.56
N MET A 332 -25.47 -21.13 6.51
CA MET A 332 -26.72 -20.95 5.79
C MET A 332 -27.65 -19.92 6.45
N GLY A 333 -27.62 -19.82 7.79
CA GLY A 333 -28.37 -18.80 8.53
C GLY A 333 -27.84 -17.40 8.28
N GLU A 334 -26.54 -17.19 8.35
CA GLU A 334 -25.86 -15.92 8.03
C GLU A 334 -26.08 -15.51 6.57
N MET A 335 -26.01 -16.49 5.68
CA MET A 335 -26.29 -16.29 4.25
C MET A 335 -27.74 -15.86 4.00
N LEU A 336 -28.74 -16.51 4.66
CA LEU A 336 -30.14 -16.13 4.58
C LEU A 336 -30.42 -14.75 5.13
N GLU A 337 -29.75 -14.34 6.20
CA GLU A 337 -29.86 -12.99 6.77
C GLU A 337 -29.31 -11.93 5.79
N ASN A 338 -28.16 -12.20 5.18
CA ASN A 338 -27.57 -11.34 4.17
C ASN A 338 -28.49 -11.22 2.93
N ILE A 339 -29.07 -12.31 2.46
CA ILE A 339 -30.05 -12.31 1.36
C ILE A 339 -31.27 -11.46 1.73
N ALA A 340 -31.82 -11.65 2.93
CA ALA A 340 -32.97 -10.89 3.39
C ALA A 340 -32.68 -9.38 3.46
N HIS A 341 -31.47 -9.00 3.89
CA HIS A 341 -31.01 -7.62 3.89
C HIS A 341 -30.85 -7.05 2.48
N GLN A 342 -30.22 -7.77 1.59
CA GLN A 342 -30.04 -7.34 0.20
C GLN A 342 -31.36 -7.25 -0.59
N TRP A 343 -32.35 -8.09 -0.27
CA TRP A 343 -33.66 -8.00 -0.92
C TRP A 343 -34.52 -6.88 -0.40
N ARG A 344 -34.37 -6.49 0.87
CA ARG A 344 -35.19 -5.43 1.47
C ARG A 344 -35.03 -4.08 0.75
N GLN A 345 -33.82 -3.78 0.29
CA GLN A 345 -33.56 -2.50 -0.39
C GLN A 345 -34.27 -2.39 -1.75
N PRO A 346 -34.05 -3.31 -2.72
CA PRO A 346 -34.72 -3.22 -4.02
C PRO A 346 -36.24 -3.44 -3.90
N LEU A 347 -36.71 -4.27 -2.98
CA LEU A 347 -38.17 -4.40 -2.72
C LEU A 347 -38.78 -3.11 -2.18
N SER A 348 -38.07 -2.40 -1.31
CA SER A 348 -38.52 -1.08 -0.83
C SER A 348 -38.61 -0.08 -1.97
N LEU A 349 -37.59 -0.01 -2.85
CA LEU A 349 -37.61 0.87 -4.02
C LEU A 349 -38.75 0.55 -4.97
N VAL A 350 -38.99 -0.71 -5.27
CA VAL A 350 -40.12 -1.17 -6.07
C VAL A 350 -41.46 -0.74 -5.44
N SER A 351 -41.60 -0.96 -4.12
CA SER A 351 -42.80 -0.60 -3.37
C SER A 351 -43.06 0.91 -3.36
N VAL A 352 -42.01 1.72 -3.17
CA VAL A 352 -42.12 3.20 -3.19
C VAL A 352 -42.46 3.70 -4.58
N ALA A 353 -41.83 3.19 -5.63
CA ALA A 353 -42.12 3.56 -7.01
C ALA A 353 -43.54 3.19 -7.38
N ALA A 354 -44.02 1.98 -7.06
CA ALA A 354 -45.39 1.56 -7.29
C ALA A 354 -46.41 2.39 -6.51
N SER A 355 -46.13 2.72 -5.24
CA SER A 355 -46.98 3.57 -4.42
C SER A 355 -47.01 5.00 -4.95
N GLY A 356 -45.86 5.54 -5.43
CA GLY A 356 -45.77 6.83 -6.08
C GLY A 356 -46.62 6.92 -7.33
N ILE A 357 -46.60 5.92 -8.19
CA ILE A 357 -47.46 5.84 -9.36
C ILE A 357 -48.96 5.89 -8.94
N LYS A 358 -49.31 5.08 -7.94
CA LYS A 358 -50.69 4.99 -7.44
C LYS A 358 -51.19 6.31 -6.90
N ILE A 359 -50.41 6.97 -6.03
CA ILE A 359 -50.76 8.27 -5.42
C ILE A 359 -50.89 9.35 -6.50
N ASN A 360 -49.92 9.47 -7.42
CA ASN A 360 -49.98 10.46 -8.49
C ASN A 360 -51.12 10.23 -9.44
N LYS A 361 -51.52 8.98 -9.66
CA LYS A 361 -52.71 8.65 -10.43
C LYS A 361 -53.99 9.02 -9.70
N GLU A 362 -54.13 8.71 -8.42
CA GLU A 362 -55.27 9.10 -7.58
C GLU A 362 -55.44 10.62 -7.49
N LEU A 363 -54.34 11.36 -7.45
CA LEU A 363 -54.34 12.83 -7.42
C LEU A 363 -54.50 13.47 -8.81
N ASN A 364 -54.60 12.71 -9.89
CA ASN A 364 -54.66 13.19 -11.28
C ASN A 364 -53.45 14.07 -11.69
N ILE A 365 -52.27 13.86 -11.13
CA ILE A 365 -51.02 14.58 -11.43
C ILE A 365 -49.96 13.70 -12.04
N LEU A 366 -50.28 12.47 -12.43
CA LEU A 366 -49.35 11.53 -13.02
C LEU A 366 -48.88 12.02 -14.39
N SER A 367 -47.65 12.45 -14.49
CA SER A 367 -47.01 12.76 -15.78
C SER A 367 -46.36 11.54 -16.40
N ASP A 368 -46.35 11.49 -17.73
CA ASP A 368 -45.67 10.39 -18.47
C ASP A 368 -44.21 10.27 -18.07
N LYS A 369 -43.54 11.39 -17.81
CA LYS A 369 -42.16 11.41 -17.35
C LYS A 369 -42.00 10.69 -16.01
N PHE A 370 -42.83 11.04 -15.01
CA PHE A 370 -42.80 10.42 -13.70
C PHE A 370 -43.16 8.92 -13.78
N LEU A 371 -44.11 8.57 -14.63
CA LEU A 371 -44.51 7.19 -14.85
C LEU A 371 -43.34 6.37 -15.40
N MET A 372 -42.62 6.87 -16.41
CA MET A 372 -41.46 6.19 -16.97
C MET A 372 -40.32 6.04 -15.97
N GLU A 373 -40.00 7.10 -15.25
CA GLU A 373 -38.97 7.07 -14.20
C GLU A 373 -39.31 6.06 -13.09
N ALA A 374 -40.55 5.95 -12.69
CA ALA A 374 -40.99 4.99 -11.68
C ALA A 374 -41.01 3.55 -12.22
N LEU A 375 -41.37 3.34 -13.48
CA LEU A 375 -41.28 2.04 -14.14
C LEU A 375 -39.84 1.60 -14.29
N ASP A 376 -38.93 2.46 -14.71
CA ASP A 376 -37.50 2.18 -14.77
C ASP A 376 -36.95 1.78 -13.40
N CYS A 377 -37.40 2.44 -12.34
CA CYS A 377 -37.02 2.13 -10.96
C CYS A 377 -37.51 0.72 -10.55
N ILE A 378 -38.72 0.34 -10.93
CA ILE A 378 -39.29 -1.00 -10.68
C ILE A 378 -38.51 -2.07 -11.49
N GLU A 379 -38.25 -1.79 -12.77
CA GLU A 379 -37.51 -2.70 -13.64
C GLU A 379 -36.09 -2.95 -13.10
N ASN A 380 -35.37 -1.90 -12.77
CA ASN A 380 -34.04 -1.99 -12.20
C ASN A 380 -34.04 -2.72 -10.84
N GLY A 381 -35.03 -2.43 -9.98
CA GLY A 381 -35.17 -3.12 -8.69
C GLY A 381 -35.43 -4.63 -8.85
N THR A 382 -36.29 -5.01 -9.80
CA THR A 382 -36.57 -6.42 -10.08
C THR A 382 -35.41 -7.13 -10.77
N LYS A 383 -34.69 -6.44 -11.65
CA LYS A 383 -33.46 -6.98 -12.27
C LYS A 383 -32.38 -7.26 -11.21
N HIS A 384 -32.16 -6.33 -10.29
CA HIS A 384 -31.20 -6.51 -9.19
C HIS A 384 -31.58 -7.67 -8.25
N LEU A 385 -32.88 -7.87 -7.99
CA LEU A 385 -33.36 -9.05 -7.25
C LEU A 385 -33.03 -10.35 -7.98
N ASN A 386 -33.24 -10.37 -9.29
CA ASN A 386 -32.96 -11.56 -10.10
C ASN A 386 -31.46 -11.86 -10.17
N GLU A 387 -30.62 -10.85 -10.36
CA GLU A 387 -29.16 -10.97 -10.31
C GLU A 387 -28.70 -11.57 -8.96
N THR A 388 -29.26 -11.07 -7.86
CA THR A 388 -28.95 -11.60 -6.52
C THR A 388 -29.35 -13.08 -6.39
N ILE A 389 -30.47 -13.50 -6.98
CA ILE A 389 -30.89 -14.93 -6.99
C ILE A 389 -29.92 -15.78 -7.80
N GLU A 390 -29.48 -15.31 -8.97
CA GLU A 390 -28.53 -16.02 -9.82
C GLU A 390 -27.18 -16.19 -9.12
N ASP A 391 -26.66 -15.13 -8.49
CA ASP A 391 -25.40 -15.17 -7.72
C ASP A 391 -25.45 -16.20 -6.58
N PHE A 392 -26.63 -16.38 -5.98
CA PHE A 392 -26.81 -17.36 -4.91
C PHE A 392 -27.14 -18.78 -5.39
N ARG A 393 -27.61 -18.93 -6.61
CA ARG A 393 -27.88 -20.28 -7.19
C ARG A 393 -26.60 -21.04 -7.51
N ASP A 394 -25.51 -20.31 -7.81
CA ASP A 394 -24.22 -20.87 -8.21
C ASP A 394 -23.29 -21.14 -7.00
N PHE A 395 -23.78 -20.89 -5.77
CA PHE A 395 -23.10 -21.17 -4.51
C PHE A 395 -23.69 -22.38 -3.83
#